data_108ea3dcde827812e9d6161c2dd75a0b
#
_entry.id   108ea3dcde827812e9d6161c2dd75a0b
#
_cell.length_a   1.000
_cell.length_b   1.000
_cell.length_c   1.000
_cell.angle_alpha   90.00
_cell.angle_beta   90.00
_cell.angle_gamma   90.00
#
_symmetry.space_group_name_H-M   'P 1'
#
loop_
_entity.id
_entity.type
_entity.pdbx_description
1 polymer ?
#
loop_
_entity_poly.entity_id
_entity_poly.type
_entity_poly.pdbx_seq_one_letter_code
_entity_poly.pdbx_strand_id
1 'polypeptide(L)'
;MGVDMKLLKRLFKLIVALCIVSILIIVLLYSYAYFSPKLDIKNANQFYIYDDKENLVYQGSGNNDWVSLEEISPNLINAVLSTEDKNFYKHHGFDYFRIAKAMYTNLRSGSIVQGASTISQQYIKNMYLDFDKTWERKIEEAFLTLRLEVQYSKDEILEGYLNTINFGQGNYGIENASQFYFNKSASELNLEESIILAGIPKAPNKYNPVTDYDASIKRAQVIAKVMLNNEVIDKDTYNKLFVNKVEIYGKRNDNDLNMLMYYQDAVYNELENIDSIPDSLIESGGIKIYTSLNMDIQ
;
A
#
# COMPACT_ATOMS: atom_id res chain seq x y z
N MET A 1 53.80 14.26 -12.48
CA MET A 1 53.24 12.92 -12.75
C MET A 1 52.25 13.08 -13.90
N GLY A 2 52.67 12.78 -15.15
CA GLY A 2 51.84 12.99 -16.34
C GLY A 2 50.77 11.88 -16.43
N VAL A 3 49.51 12.26 -16.49
CA VAL A 3 48.40 11.28 -16.72
C VAL A 3 48.59 10.69 -18.13
N ASP A 4 48.67 9.37 -18.24
CA ASP A 4 48.77 8.70 -19.53
C ASP A 4 47.51 8.95 -20.38
N MET A 5 47.62 9.78 -21.39
CA MET A 5 46.53 10.16 -22.32
C MET A 5 45.95 8.93 -23.03
N LYS A 6 46.68 7.86 -23.20
CA LYS A 6 46.17 6.62 -23.80
C LYS A 6 45.25 5.87 -22.84
N LEU A 7 45.60 5.87 -21.53
CA LEU A 7 44.78 5.28 -20.49
C LEU A 7 43.47 6.05 -20.32
N LEU A 8 43.52 7.37 -20.35
CA LEU A 8 42.34 8.24 -20.24
C LEU A 8 41.36 8.02 -21.40
N LYS A 9 41.87 7.89 -22.63
CA LYS A 9 41.06 7.59 -23.80
C LYS A 9 40.46 6.19 -23.77
N ARG A 10 41.12 5.19 -23.20
CA ARG A 10 40.57 3.84 -23.01
C ARG A 10 39.48 3.84 -21.95
N LEU A 11 39.70 4.49 -20.83
CA LEU A 11 38.70 4.67 -19.77
C LEU A 11 37.44 5.37 -20.30
N PHE A 12 37.58 6.46 -21.05
CA PHE A 12 36.48 7.17 -21.67
C PHE A 12 35.67 6.28 -22.62
N LYS A 13 36.37 5.50 -23.51
CA LYS A 13 35.70 4.55 -24.41
C LYS A 13 34.91 3.48 -23.61
N LEU A 14 35.50 2.96 -22.53
CA LEU A 14 34.85 1.97 -21.67
C LEU A 14 33.56 2.57 -21.01
N ILE A 15 33.66 3.77 -20.48
CA ILE A 15 32.51 4.47 -19.89
C ILE A 15 31.41 4.67 -20.94
N VAL A 16 31.75 5.14 -22.12
CA VAL A 16 30.80 5.31 -23.23
C VAL A 16 30.12 3.98 -23.61
N ALA A 17 30.93 2.91 -23.73
CA ALA A 17 30.38 1.58 -24.02
C ALA A 17 29.43 1.09 -22.93
N LEU A 18 29.79 1.26 -21.65
CA LEU A 18 28.91 0.93 -20.53
C LEU A 18 27.61 1.74 -20.54
N CYS A 19 27.68 3.05 -20.85
CA CYS A 19 26.48 3.88 -20.99
C CYS A 19 25.57 3.39 -22.12
N ILE A 20 26.14 3.05 -23.28
CA ILE A 20 25.35 2.51 -24.42
C ILE A 20 24.69 1.18 -24.04
N VAL A 21 25.41 0.27 -23.41
CA VAL A 21 24.86 -1.01 -22.94
C VAL A 21 23.74 -0.79 -21.92
N SER A 22 23.94 0.13 -20.96
CA SER A 22 22.92 0.47 -19.96
C SER A 22 21.66 1.05 -20.62
N ILE A 23 21.79 1.94 -21.60
CA ILE A 23 20.67 2.49 -22.36
C ILE A 23 19.92 1.37 -23.11
N LEU A 24 20.65 0.46 -23.77
CA LEU A 24 20.03 -0.67 -24.47
C LEU A 24 19.26 -1.58 -23.53
N ILE A 25 19.79 -1.88 -22.34
CA ILE A 25 19.11 -2.66 -21.32
C ILE A 25 17.81 -1.95 -20.87
N ILE A 26 17.88 -0.64 -20.59
CA ILE A 26 16.72 0.14 -20.22
C ILE A 26 15.64 0.10 -21.30
N VAL A 27 16.02 0.32 -22.56
CA VAL A 27 15.09 0.25 -23.71
C VAL A 27 14.45 -1.13 -23.82
N LEU A 28 15.21 -2.20 -23.65
CA LEU A 28 14.68 -3.57 -23.68
C LEU A 28 13.69 -3.82 -22.54
N LEU A 29 14.01 -3.38 -21.32
CA LEU A 29 13.12 -3.51 -20.16
C LEU A 29 11.79 -2.74 -20.36
N TYR A 30 11.87 -1.50 -20.84
CA TYR A 30 10.67 -0.72 -21.13
C TYR A 30 9.85 -1.31 -22.28
N SER A 31 10.51 -1.78 -23.33
CA SER A 31 9.82 -2.45 -24.45
C SER A 31 9.11 -3.72 -23.98
N TYR A 32 9.78 -4.53 -23.18
CA TYR A 32 9.17 -5.73 -22.60
C TYR A 32 7.99 -5.37 -21.71
N ALA A 33 8.12 -4.37 -20.82
CA ALA A 33 7.04 -3.89 -19.96
C ALA A 33 5.82 -3.42 -20.76
N TYR A 34 6.06 -2.71 -21.85
CA TYR A 34 5.01 -2.19 -22.73
C TYR A 34 4.26 -3.29 -23.50
N PHE A 35 5.00 -4.28 -24.05
CA PHE A 35 4.40 -5.37 -24.84
C PHE A 35 3.92 -6.56 -24.01
N SER A 36 4.20 -6.59 -22.71
CA SER A 36 3.68 -7.62 -21.80
C SER A 36 2.16 -7.52 -21.64
N PRO A 37 1.46 -8.64 -21.36
CA PRO A 37 0.04 -8.59 -21.01
C PRO A 37 -0.24 -7.57 -19.92
N LYS A 38 -1.38 -6.87 -20.01
CA LYS A 38 -1.75 -5.87 -19.01
C LYS A 38 -1.89 -6.52 -17.64
N LEU A 39 -1.32 -5.90 -16.58
CA LEU A 39 -1.47 -6.36 -15.20
C LEU A 39 -2.93 -6.23 -14.76
N ASP A 40 -3.45 -7.19 -14.03
CA ASP A 40 -4.77 -7.06 -13.42
C ASP A 40 -4.64 -6.33 -12.08
N ILE A 41 -4.94 -5.03 -12.06
CA ILE A 41 -4.80 -4.21 -10.86
C ILE A 41 -6.05 -4.16 -9.97
N LYS A 42 -7.15 -4.83 -10.38
CA LYS A 42 -8.41 -4.79 -9.63
C LYS A 42 -8.68 -6.08 -8.84
N ASN A 43 -8.23 -7.22 -9.34
CA ASN A 43 -8.66 -8.53 -8.87
C ASN A 43 -7.57 -9.33 -8.14
N ALA A 44 -6.41 -8.74 -7.86
CA ALA A 44 -5.37 -9.45 -7.14
C ALA A 44 -5.67 -9.45 -5.63
N ASN A 45 -5.33 -10.56 -4.98
CA ASN A 45 -5.36 -10.75 -3.52
C ASN A 45 -6.75 -10.73 -2.87
N GLN A 46 -7.73 -11.33 -3.51
CA GLN A 46 -9.02 -11.58 -2.87
C GLN A 46 -8.97 -12.85 -2.01
N PHE A 47 -9.53 -12.79 -0.80
CA PHE A 47 -9.83 -13.98 -0.04
C PHE A 47 -11.07 -14.66 -0.61
N TYR A 48 -10.98 -15.97 -0.74
CA TYR A 48 -12.11 -16.77 -1.16
C TYR A 48 -12.44 -17.76 -0.05
N ILE A 49 -13.65 -17.67 0.51
CA ILE A 49 -14.14 -18.63 1.49
C ILE A 49 -15.17 -19.52 0.80
N TYR A 50 -14.97 -20.82 0.90
CA TYR A 50 -15.81 -21.85 0.33
C TYR A 50 -16.54 -22.61 1.44
N ASP A 51 -17.80 -23.02 1.19
CA ASP A 51 -18.56 -23.87 2.08
C ASP A 51 -18.08 -25.34 2.06
N ASP A 52 -18.80 -26.23 2.78
CA ASP A 52 -18.53 -27.68 2.83
C ASP A 52 -18.79 -28.42 1.49
N LYS A 53 -19.41 -27.75 0.54
CA LYS A 53 -19.68 -28.23 -0.82
C LYS A 53 -18.82 -27.55 -1.89
N GLU A 54 -17.79 -26.84 -1.46
CA GLU A 54 -16.89 -26.04 -2.34
C GLU A 54 -17.61 -24.92 -3.12
N ASN A 55 -18.78 -24.46 -2.68
CA ASN A 55 -19.40 -23.28 -3.24
C ASN A 55 -18.75 -22.04 -2.66
N LEU A 56 -18.51 -21.03 -3.49
CA LEU A 56 -17.98 -19.74 -3.05
C LEU A 56 -19.03 -19.01 -2.22
N VAL A 57 -18.75 -18.81 -0.94
CA VAL A 57 -19.66 -18.13 0.02
C VAL A 57 -19.23 -16.71 0.30
N TYR A 58 -17.92 -16.46 0.20
CA TYR A 58 -17.37 -15.14 0.41
C TYR A 58 -16.17 -14.92 -0.52
N GLN A 59 -16.20 -13.77 -1.16
CA GLN A 59 -15.07 -13.24 -1.89
C GLN A 59 -14.70 -11.93 -1.19
N GLY A 60 -13.54 -11.90 -0.54
CA GLY A 60 -13.08 -10.74 0.22
C GLY A 60 -13.08 -9.49 -0.63
N SER A 61 -13.27 -8.36 -0.01
CA SER A 61 -13.57 -7.04 -0.55
C SER A 61 -12.86 -6.72 -1.88
N GLY A 62 -13.34 -7.33 -2.95
CA GLY A 62 -13.02 -6.95 -4.30
C GLY A 62 -14.30 -6.42 -4.92
N ASN A 63 -14.29 -5.35 -5.60
CA ASN A 63 -15.26 -4.80 -6.52
C ASN A 63 -16.54 -4.14 -5.98
N ASN A 64 -17.13 -4.53 -4.84
CA ASN A 64 -18.40 -3.92 -4.42
C ASN A 64 -18.21 -2.54 -3.80
N ASP A 65 -17.02 -2.25 -3.25
CA ASP A 65 -16.72 -1.00 -2.56
C ASP A 65 -15.55 -0.23 -3.23
N TRP A 66 -15.30 -0.52 -4.51
CA TRP A 66 -14.32 0.22 -5.30
C TRP A 66 -14.86 1.61 -5.62
N VAL A 67 -14.14 2.63 -5.18
CA VAL A 67 -14.48 4.03 -5.46
C VAL A 67 -13.44 4.64 -6.41
N SER A 68 -13.92 5.47 -7.33
CA SER A 68 -13.01 6.21 -8.21
C SER A 68 -12.18 7.23 -7.42
N LEU A 69 -11.03 7.61 -7.94
CA LEU A 69 -10.15 8.57 -7.28
C LEU A 69 -10.87 9.91 -6.98
N GLU A 70 -11.82 10.29 -7.84
CA GLU A 70 -12.64 11.49 -7.71
C GLU A 70 -13.64 11.41 -6.55
N GLU A 71 -14.02 10.19 -6.15
CA GLU A 71 -14.92 9.92 -5.03
C GLU A 71 -14.15 9.73 -3.70
N ILE A 72 -12.85 9.94 -3.68
CA ILE A 72 -12.03 9.90 -2.47
C ILE A 72 -11.72 11.31 -2.01
N SER A 73 -11.89 11.57 -0.71
CA SER A 73 -11.59 12.89 -0.13
C SER A 73 -10.17 13.37 -0.50
N PRO A 74 -10.02 14.59 -1.04
CA PRO A 74 -8.72 15.19 -1.30
C PRO A 74 -7.82 15.28 -0.06
N ASN A 75 -8.42 15.36 1.14
CA ASN A 75 -7.69 15.33 2.40
C ASN A 75 -6.94 14.02 2.58
N LEU A 76 -7.58 12.88 2.26
CA LEU A 76 -6.96 11.58 2.35
C LEU A 76 -5.86 11.40 1.30
N ILE A 77 -6.14 11.74 0.04
CA ILE A 77 -5.15 11.68 -1.04
C ILE A 77 -3.90 12.46 -0.63
N ASN A 78 -4.06 13.69 -0.16
CA ASN A 78 -2.96 14.53 0.28
C ASN A 78 -2.20 13.97 1.50
N ALA A 79 -2.90 13.38 2.45
CA ALA A 79 -2.29 12.76 3.63
C ALA A 79 -1.44 11.53 3.24
N VAL A 80 -1.97 10.66 2.38
CA VAL A 80 -1.28 9.48 1.87
C VAL A 80 -0.07 9.87 1.04
N LEU A 81 -0.23 10.76 0.07
CA LEU A 81 0.89 11.25 -0.76
C LEU A 81 1.99 11.89 0.10
N SER A 82 1.62 12.75 1.04
CA SER A 82 2.60 13.42 1.92
C SER A 82 3.42 12.44 2.73
N THR A 83 2.82 11.34 3.14
CA THR A 83 3.41 10.37 4.06
C THR A 83 4.17 9.28 3.33
N GLU A 84 3.54 8.69 2.33
CA GLU A 84 4.06 7.50 1.65
C GLU A 84 4.94 7.88 0.47
N ASP A 85 4.54 8.89 -0.32
CA ASP A 85 5.24 9.20 -1.55
C ASP A 85 5.00 10.64 -2.05
N LYS A 86 5.65 11.62 -1.43
CA LYS A 86 5.51 13.05 -1.78
C LYS A 86 5.75 13.35 -3.27
N ASN A 87 6.62 12.59 -3.91
CA ASN A 87 7.00 12.80 -5.31
C ASN A 87 6.30 11.84 -6.27
N PHE A 88 5.22 11.19 -5.86
CA PHE A 88 4.52 10.15 -6.63
C PHE A 88 4.26 10.53 -8.08
N TYR A 89 3.76 11.73 -8.33
CA TYR A 89 3.47 12.24 -9.68
C TYR A 89 4.72 12.66 -10.48
N LYS A 90 5.92 12.68 -9.86
CA LYS A 90 7.15 13.19 -10.48
C LYS A 90 8.12 12.09 -10.92
N HIS A 91 7.99 10.89 -10.39
CA HIS A 91 8.84 9.75 -10.73
C HIS A 91 8.06 8.67 -11.49
N HIS A 92 8.79 7.72 -12.08
CA HIS A 92 8.25 6.57 -12.81
C HIS A 92 8.56 5.27 -12.03
N GLY A 93 7.83 5.04 -10.95
CA GLY A 93 7.92 3.85 -10.10
C GLY A 93 8.98 3.91 -9.00
N PHE A 94 10.07 4.67 -9.20
CA PHE A 94 11.20 4.74 -8.27
C PHE A 94 11.60 6.18 -7.98
N ASP A 95 11.62 6.58 -6.70
CA ASP A 95 12.20 7.84 -6.25
C ASP A 95 13.68 7.64 -5.90
N TYR A 96 14.57 7.84 -6.88
CA TYR A 96 16.00 7.64 -6.72
C TYR A 96 16.63 8.53 -5.64
N PHE A 97 16.13 9.76 -5.47
CA PHE A 97 16.62 10.66 -4.42
C PHE A 97 16.23 10.17 -3.04
N ARG A 98 14.99 9.67 -2.90
CA ARG A 98 14.51 9.07 -1.64
C ARG A 98 15.28 7.80 -1.30
N ILE A 99 15.56 6.94 -2.30
CA ILE A 99 16.37 5.74 -2.14
C ILE A 99 17.79 6.10 -1.66
N ALA A 100 18.46 7.04 -2.32
CA ALA A 100 19.80 7.47 -1.94
C ALA A 100 19.83 8.08 -0.52
N LYS A 101 18.84 8.92 -0.18
CA LYS A 101 18.70 9.50 1.15
C LYS A 101 18.48 8.44 2.24
N ALA A 102 17.58 7.47 1.97
CA ALA A 102 17.29 6.39 2.91
C ALA A 102 18.53 5.51 3.11
N MET A 103 19.25 5.18 2.04
CA MET A 103 20.49 4.42 2.11
C MET A 103 21.54 5.15 2.98
N TYR A 104 21.77 6.43 2.76
CA TYR A 104 22.68 7.25 3.57
C TYR A 104 22.26 7.26 5.04
N THR A 105 20.96 7.49 5.33
CA THR A 105 20.44 7.55 6.70
C THR A 105 20.59 6.21 7.42
N ASN A 106 20.28 5.11 6.76
CA ASN A 106 20.37 3.75 7.31
C ASN A 106 21.84 3.35 7.57
N LEU A 107 22.75 3.68 6.65
CA LEU A 107 24.19 3.47 6.85
C LEU A 107 24.70 4.25 8.06
N ARG A 108 24.27 5.50 8.23
CA ARG A 108 24.70 6.35 9.35
C ARG A 108 24.14 5.88 10.69
N SER A 109 22.91 5.33 10.70
CA SER A 109 22.26 4.85 11.92
C SER A 109 22.67 3.41 12.31
N GLY A 110 23.34 2.68 11.41
CA GLY A 110 23.66 1.26 11.60
C GLY A 110 22.45 0.33 11.63
N SER A 111 21.28 0.84 11.27
CA SER A 111 20.01 0.08 11.28
C SER A 111 19.05 0.62 10.22
N ILE A 112 18.05 -0.17 9.83
CA ILE A 112 17.02 0.27 8.89
C ILE A 112 16.00 1.14 9.62
N VAL A 113 16.18 2.47 9.55
CA VAL A 113 15.29 3.46 10.19
C VAL A 113 14.40 4.18 9.18
N GLN A 114 14.73 4.14 7.88
CA GLN A 114 13.97 4.79 6.83
C GLN A 114 13.72 3.86 5.65
N GLY A 115 12.44 3.70 5.28
CA GLY A 115 12.02 3.04 4.05
C GLY A 115 12.01 4.01 2.85
N ALA A 116 12.18 3.47 1.66
CA ALA A 116 12.19 4.24 0.42
C ALA A 116 11.22 3.71 -0.65
N SER A 117 10.39 2.72 -0.32
CA SER A 117 9.42 2.17 -1.28
C SER A 117 8.37 3.21 -1.64
N THR A 118 8.08 3.32 -2.94
CA THR A 118 7.06 4.20 -3.51
C THR A 118 5.67 3.57 -3.38
N ILE A 119 4.61 4.34 -3.65
CA ILE A 119 3.24 3.83 -3.72
C ILE A 119 3.14 2.71 -4.77
N SER A 120 3.73 2.89 -5.95
CA SER A 120 3.72 1.86 -7.01
C SER A 120 4.39 0.56 -6.57
N GLN A 121 5.52 0.64 -5.84
CA GLN A 121 6.20 -0.54 -5.29
C GLN A 121 5.38 -1.21 -4.18
N GLN A 122 4.74 -0.43 -3.32
CA GLN A 122 3.87 -0.95 -2.27
C GLN A 122 2.65 -1.64 -2.88
N TYR A 123 2.07 -1.03 -3.92
CA TYR A 123 0.92 -1.59 -4.63
C TYR A 123 1.25 -2.95 -5.24
N ILE A 124 2.35 -3.03 -6.03
CA ILE A 124 2.80 -4.30 -6.61
C ILE A 124 3.08 -5.34 -5.52
N LYS A 125 3.78 -4.95 -4.46
CA LYS A 125 4.08 -5.86 -3.35
C LYS A 125 2.80 -6.46 -2.75
N ASN A 126 1.80 -5.62 -2.51
CA ASN A 126 0.55 -6.05 -1.90
C ASN A 126 -0.32 -6.90 -2.83
N MET A 127 -0.18 -6.71 -4.15
CA MET A 127 -1.02 -7.34 -5.17
C MET A 127 -0.48 -8.66 -5.71
N TYR A 128 0.85 -8.80 -5.80
CA TYR A 128 1.47 -9.85 -6.60
C TYR A 128 2.56 -10.64 -5.89
N LEU A 129 3.03 -10.18 -4.73
CA LEU A 129 4.23 -10.75 -4.13
C LEU A 129 3.98 -11.25 -2.72
N ASP A 130 4.62 -12.38 -2.41
CA ASP A 130 4.70 -12.89 -1.05
C ASP A 130 5.58 -11.99 -0.17
N PHE A 131 5.42 -12.08 1.15
CA PHE A 131 6.13 -11.23 2.10
C PHE A 131 7.56 -11.70 2.41
N ASP A 132 8.05 -12.73 1.74
CA ASP A 132 9.42 -13.18 1.90
C ASP A 132 10.43 -12.09 1.60
N LYS A 133 11.42 -11.93 2.48
CA LYS A 133 12.44 -10.90 2.32
C LYS A 133 13.64 -11.44 1.55
N THR A 134 13.44 -11.78 0.28
CA THR A 134 14.49 -12.27 -0.62
C THR A 134 14.90 -11.22 -1.65
N TRP A 135 16.10 -11.37 -2.22
CA TRP A 135 16.57 -10.51 -3.30
C TRP A 135 15.80 -10.78 -4.61
N GLU A 136 15.44 -12.03 -4.85
CA GLU A 136 14.64 -12.48 -5.98
C GLU A 136 13.31 -11.74 -6.02
N ARG A 137 12.59 -11.76 -4.89
CA ARG A 137 11.33 -11.03 -4.74
C ARG A 137 11.51 -9.53 -4.97
N LYS A 138 12.61 -8.93 -4.49
CA LYS A 138 12.85 -7.49 -4.68
C LYS A 138 13.14 -7.13 -6.14
N ILE A 139 13.76 -8.02 -6.89
CA ILE A 139 13.97 -7.86 -8.35
C ILE A 139 12.62 -7.98 -9.07
N GLU A 140 11.80 -8.96 -8.70
CA GLU A 140 10.47 -9.15 -9.25
C GLU A 140 9.56 -7.93 -8.96
N GLU A 141 9.56 -7.41 -7.73
CA GLU A 141 8.88 -6.16 -7.36
C GLU A 141 9.29 -5.01 -8.29
N ALA A 142 10.60 -4.84 -8.50
CA ALA A 142 11.09 -3.77 -9.35
C ALA A 142 10.62 -3.91 -10.80
N PHE A 143 10.62 -5.13 -11.32
CA PHE A 143 10.19 -5.42 -12.68
C PHE A 143 8.68 -5.23 -12.86
N LEU A 144 7.86 -5.74 -11.94
CA LEU A 144 6.41 -5.54 -11.95
C LEU A 144 6.03 -4.06 -11.74
N THR A 145 6.78 -3.34 -10.89
CA THR A 145 6.60 -1.88 -10.71
C THR A 145 6.83 -1.12 -12.03
N LEU A 146 7.86 -1.50 -12.77
CA LEU A 146 8.11 -0.91 -14.10
C LEU A 146 6.94 -1.18 -15.06
N ARG A 147 6.42 -2.42 -15.08
CA ARG A 147 5.25 -2.77 -15.90
C ARG A 147 4.02 -1.96 -15.51
N LEU A 148 3.75 -1.83 -14.21
CA LEU A 148 2.65 -1.04 -13.69
C LEU A 148 2.72 0.41 -14.20
N GLU A 149 3.86 1.05 -14.05
CA GLU A 149 4.07 2.45 -14.43
C GLU A 149 4.04 2.71 -15.95
N VAL A 150 4.36 1.68 -16.74
CA VAL A 150 4.26 1.75 -18.21
C VAL A 150 2.83 1.53 -18.70
N GLN A 151 2.06 0.70 -18.00
CA GLN A 151 0.75 0.24 -18.43
C GLN A 151 -0.43 1.08 -17.88
N TYR A 152 -0.20 1.85 -16.81
CA TYR A 152 -1.23 2.60 -16.09
C TYR A 152 -0.80 4.04 -15.82
N SER A 153 -1.77 4.94 -15.81
CA SER A 153 -1.56 6.32 -15.36
C SER A 153 -1.33 6.39 -13.85
N LYS A 154 -0.77 7.51 -13.38
CA LYS A 154 -0.58 7.75 -11.95
C LYS A 154 -1.89 7.73 -11.16
N ASP A 155 -2.96 8.25 -11.73
CA ASP A 155 -4.28 8.27 -11.10
C ASP A 155 -4.85 6.86 -10.98
N GLU A 156 -4.75 6.03 -12.03
CA GLU A 156 -5.16 4.61 -11.95
C GLU A 156 -4.35 3.83 -10.92
N ILE A 157 -3.04 4.10 -10.80
CA ILE A 157 -2.18 3.46 -9.79
C ILE A 157 -2.58 3.89 -8.37
N LEU A 158 -2.83 5.18 -8.15
CA LEU A 158 -3.22 5.69 -6.84
C LEU A 158 -4.61 5.22 -6.45
N GLU A 159 -5.56 5.22 -7.38
CA GLU A 159 -6.90 4.66 -7.20
C GLU A 159 -6.82 3.19 -6.79
N GLY A 160 -6.08 2.39 -7.56
CA GLY A 160 -5.90 0.97 -7.26
C GLY A 160 -5.23 0.75 -5.91
N TYR A 161 -4.19 1.49 -5.58
CA TYR A 161 -3.53 1.42 -4.29
C TYR A 161 -4.50 1.69 -3.13
N LEU A 162 -5.26 2.79 -3.18
CA LEU A 162 -6.20 3.16 -2.12
C LEU A 162 -7.36 2.18 -1.97
N ASN A 163 -7.77 1.52 -3.04
CA ASN A 163 -8.84 0.53 -3.02
C ASN A 163 -8.40 -0.88 -2.60
N THR A 164 -7.08 -1.13 -2.44
CA THR A 164 -6.57 -2.49 -2.18
C THR A 164 -5.72 -2.62 -0.93
N ILE A 165 -5.21 -1.53 -0.37
CA ILE A 165 -4.35 -1.61 0.82
C ILE A 165 -5.15 -1.99 2.07
N ASN A 166 -4.43 -2.65 3.00
CA ASN A 166 -4.97 -3.06 4.29
C ASN A 166 -5.00 -1.88 5.28
N PHE A 167 -6.20 -1.56 5.77
CA PHE A 167 -6.45 -0.58 6.82
C PHE A 167 -6.70 -1.21 8.19
N GLY A 168 -6.39 -2.49 8.37
CA GLY A 168 -6.59 -3.21 9.63
C GLY A 168 -8.04 -3.70 9.83
N GLN A 169 -8.24 -4.60 10.79
CA GLN A 169 -9.53 -5.23 11.10
C GLN A 169 -10.21 -5.86 9.86
N GLY A 170 -9.42 -6.47 8.97
CA GLY A 170 -9.94 -7.05 7.74
C GLY A 170 -10.45 -6.02 6.71
N ASN A 171 -10.26 -4.72 6.93
CA ASN A 171 -10.71 -3.70 5.99
C ASN A 171 -9.65 -3.45 4.91
N TYR A 172 -9.90 -3.98 3.74
CA TYR A 172 -9.15 -3.68 2.53
C TYR A 172 -9.90 -2.64 1.72
N GLY A 173 -9.17 -1.64 1.23
CA GLY A 173 -9.73 -0.51 0.50
C GLY A 173 -10.30 0.60 1.38
N ILE A 174 -10.25 1.81 0.80
CA ILE A 174 -10.54 3.04 1.52
C ILE A 174 -12.01 3.22 1.87
N GLU A 175 -12.93 2.78 1.00
CA GLU A 175 -14.37 2.90 1.28
C GLU A 175 -14.75 2.01 2.47
N ASN A 176 -14.31 0.74 2.48
CA ASN A 176 -14.53 -0.16 3.61
C ASN A 176 -13.96 0.41 4.91
N ALA A 177 -12.74 0.95 4.86
CA ALA A 177 -12.10 1.55 6.02
C ALA A 177 -12.86 2.80 6.50
N SER A 178 -13.31 3.65 5.60
CA SER A 178 -14.09 4.85 5.92
C SER A 178 -15.41 4.50 6.61
N GLN A 179 -16.15 3.55 6.04
CA GLN A 179 -17.39 3.06 6.63
C GLN A 179 -17.17 2.43 8.01
N PHE A 180 -16.15 1.57 8.13
CA PHE A 180 -15.84 0.88 9.38
C PHE A 180 -15.42 1.83 10.50
N TYR A 181 -14.49 2.73 10.23
CA TYR A 181 -13.92 3.59 11.27
C TYR A 181 -14.76 4.81 11.55
N PHE A 182 -15.47 5.35 10.56
CA PHE A 182 -16.15 6.66 10.68
C PHE A 182 -17.61 6.66 10.26
N ASN A 183 -18.15 5.54 9.78
CA ASN A 183 -19.54 5.43 9.28
C ASN A 183 -19.86 6.50 8.22
N LYS A 184 -18.90 6.74 7.30
CA LYS A 184 -18.95 7.72 6.22
C LYS A 184 -18.39 7.15 4.95
N SER A 185 -18.80 7.69 3.80
CA SER A 185 -18.11 7.38 2.54
C SER A 185 -16.71 8.00 2.51
N ALA A 186 -15.83 7.45 1.70
CA ALA A 186 -14.45 7.94 1.53
C ALA A 186 -14.41 9.41 1.05
N SER A 187 -15.44 9.87 0.35
CA SER A 187 -15.59 11.26 -0.12
C SER A 187 -15.87 12.26 1.01
N GLU A 188 -16.50 11.80 2.10
CA GLU A 188 -16.95 12.64 3.21
C GLU A 188 -15.92 12.77 4.34
N LEU A 189 -14.77 12.09 4.22
CA LEU A 189 -13.71 12.13 5.23
C LEU A 189 -13.17 13.55 5.42
N ASN A 190 -13.21 14.03 6.66
CA ASN A 190 -12.56 15.27 7.02
C ASN A 190 -11.04 15.11 7.16
N LEU A 191 -10.32 16.19 7.46
CA LEU A 191 -8.86 16.17 7.51
C LEU A 191 -8.30 15.25 8.62
N GLU A 192 -8.90 15.27 9.83
CA GLU A 192 -8.44 14.46 10.95
C GLU A 192 -8.65 12.97 10.69
N GLU A 193 -9.83 12.59 10.21
CA GLU A 193 -10.20 11.23 9.82
C GLU A 193 -9.28 10.72 8.70
N SER A 194 -9.03 11.55 7.69
CA SER A 194 -8.12 11.26 6.58
C SER A 194 -6.69 11.00 7.05
N ILE A 195 -6.19 11.82 7.97
CA ILE A 195 -4.83 11.67 8.52
C ILE A 195 -4.72 10.38 9.37
N ILE A 196 -5.76 10.04 10.14
CA ILE A 196 -5.81 8.79 10.90
C ILE A 196 -5.72 7.61 9.95
N LEU A 197 -6.59 7.54 8.92
CA LEU A 197 -6.57 6.44 7.94
C LEU A 197 -5.23 6.34 7.22
N ALA A 198 -4.65 7.45 6.78
CA ALA A 198 -3.34 7.45 6.13
C ALA A 198 -2.21 6.91 7.03
N GLY A 199 -2.43 6.83 8.33
CA GLY A 199 -1.47 6.29 9.31
C GLY A 199 -1.48 4.78 9.43
N ILE A 200 -2.61 4.14 9.18
CA ILE A 200 -2.86 2.71 9.47
C ILE A 200 -2.00 1.77 8.60
N PRO A 201 -1.90 1.95 7.27
CA PRO A 201 -1.24 0.98 6.39
C PRO A 201 0.23 0.70 6.71
N LYS A 202 0.88 1.61 7.41
CA LYS A 202 2.28 1.41 7.85
C LYS A 202 2.46 0.25 8.82
N ALA A 203 1.49 0.04 9.71
CA ALA A 203 1.43 -1.06 10.67
C ALA A 203 -0.02 -1.22 11.14
N PRO A 204 -0.87 -1.95 10.39
CA PRO A 204 -2.31 -2.02 10.60
C PRO A 204 -2.70 -2.47 12.01
N ASN A 205 -1.99 -3.43 12.59
CA ASN A 205 -2.24 -3.92 13.95
C ASN A 205 -1.84 -2.89 15.03
N LYS A 206 -0.85 -2.03 14.76
CA LYS A 206 -0.33 -1.06 15.74
C LYS A 206 -1.04 0.29 15.71
N TYR A 207 -1.39 0.76 14.53
CA TYR A 207 -1.94 2.11 14.34
C TYR A 207 -3.46 2.11 14.13
N ASN A 208 -4.10 1.01 14.46
CA ASN A 208 -5.54 0.87 14.43
C ASN A 208 -6.19 1.63 15.59
N PRO A 209 -7.05 2.64 15.34
CA PRO A 209 -7.63 3.47 16.38
C PRO A 209 -8.66 2.75 17.26
N VAL A 210 -9.17 1.58 16.82
CA VAL A 210 -10.06 0.74 17.63
C VAL A 210 -9.27 -0.05 18.67
N THR A 211 -8.08 -0.53 18.29
CA THR A 211 -7.22 -1.35 19.17
C THR A 211 -6.35 -0.47 20.07
N ASP A 212 -5.72 0.57 19.51
CA ASP A 212 -4.86 1.51 20.25
C ASP A 212 -5.04 2.93 19.71
N TYR A 213 -6.03 3.63 20.30
CA TYR A 213 -6.34 5.01 19.92
C TYR A 213 -5.14 5.94 20.08
N ASP A 214 -4.38 5.81 21.18
CA ASP A 214 -3.28 6.71 21.47
C ASP A 214 -2.10 6.51 20.49
N ALA A 215 -1.78 5.27 20.14
CA ALA A 215 -0.78 5.00 19.12
C ALA A 215 -1.20 5.52 17.74
N SER A 216 -2.49 5.38 17.40
CA SER A 216 -3.06 5.92 16.16
C SER A 216 -2.95 7.45 16.12
N ILE A 217 -3.37 8.16 17.17
CA ILE A 217 -3.27 9.62 17.22
C ILE A 217 -1.82 10.10 17.20
N LYS A 218 -0.92 9.46 17.92
CA LYS A 218 0.52 9.78 17.84
C LYS A 218 1.04 9.63 16.41
N ARG A 219 0.62 8.60 15.69
CA ARG A 219 0.96 8.41 14.28
C ARG A 219 0.35 9.51 13.41
N ALA A 220 -0.91 9.84 13.61
CA ALA A 220 -1.63 10.90 12.92
C ALA A 220 -0.94 12.27 13.10
N GLN A 221 -0.50 12.61 14.31
CA GLN A 221 0.26 13.83 14.59
C GLN A 221 1.58 13.89 13.82
N VAL A 222 2.28 12.75 13.66
CA VAL A 222 3.48 12.67 12.82
C VAL A 222 3.16 12.99 11.37
N ILE A 223 2.05 12.46 10.85
CA ILE A 223 1.60 12.73 9.48
C ILE A 223 1.20 14.20 9.30
N ALA A 224 0.42 14.75 10.22
CA ALA A 224 0.06 16.16 10.21
C ALA A 224 1.31 17.07 10.19
N LYS A 225 2.35 16.70 10.94
CA LYS A 225 3.63 17.41 10.93
C LYS A 225 4.35 17.32 9.58
N VAL A 226 4.28 16.16 8.92
CA VAL A 226 4.81 15.97 7.56
C VAL A 226 4.03 16.83 6.57
N MET A 227 2.70 16.86 6.64
CA MET A 227 1.84 17.70 5.78
C MET A 227 2.15 19.18 5.96
N LEU A 228 2.36 19.65 7.21
CA LEU A 228 2.80 21.01 7.49
C LEU A 228 4.17 21.30 6.87
N ASN A 229 5.15 20.42 7.06
CA ASN A 229 6.50 20.60 6.49
C ASN A 229 6.51 20.54 4.96
N ASN A 230 5.52 19.92 4.36
CA ASN A 230 5.32 19.83 2.91
C ASN A 230 4.44 20.98 2.37
N GLU A 231 4.00 21.91 3.25
CA GLU A 231 3.14 23.03 2.89
C GLU A 231 1.75 22.61 2.32
N VAL A 232 1.30 21.40 2.66
CA VAL A 232 -0.02 20.87 2.29
C VAL A 232 -1.11 21.44 3.20
N ILE A 233 -0.76 21.69 4.47
CA ILE A 233 -1.59 22.40 5.43
C ILE A 233 -0.81 23.56 6.04
N ASP A 234 -1.50 24.61 6.43
CA ASP A 234 -0.90 25.75 7.11
C ASP A 234 -0.74 25.50 8.63
N LYS A 235 -0.07 26.42 9.29
CA LYS A 235 0.20 26.32 10.73
C LYS A 235 -1.06 26.44 11.57
N ASP A 236 -2.03 27.22 11.14
CA ASP A 236 -3.28 27.43 11.89
C ASP A 236 -4.13 26.17 11.82
N THR A 237 -4.24 25.54 10.67
CA THR A 237 -4.87 24.23 10.50
C THR A 237 -4.17 23.17 11.36
N TYR A 238 -2.82 23.08 11.28
CA TYR A 238 -2.06 22.12 12.08
C TYR A 238 -2.31 22.28 13.58
N ASN A 239 -2.38 23.50 14.11
CA ASN A 239 -2.58 23.75 15.52
C ASN A 239 -3.99 23.37 16.02
N LYS A 240 -4.95 23.23 15.13
CA LYS A 240 -6.34 22.85 15.44
C LYS A 240 -6.56 21.34 15.38
N LEU A 241 -5.66 20.57 14.74
CA LEU A 241 -5.80 19.13 14.58
C LEU A 241 -5.66 18.40 15.91
N PHE A 242 -6.55 17.45 16.14
CA PHE A 242 -6.56 16.56 17.29
C PHE A 242 -6.65 17.28 18.65
N VAL A 243 -7.21 18.49 18.69
CA VAL A 243 -7.53 19.19 19.95
C VAL A 243 -8.70 18.51 20.66
N ASN A 244 -9.67 18.07 19.87
CA ASN A 244 -10.78 17.26 20.37
C ASN A 244 -10.53 15.78 20.03
N LYS A 245 -11.18 14.90 20.79
CA LYS A 245 -11.15 13.47 20.51
C LYS A 245 -11.94 13.21 19.22
N VAL A 246 -11.31 12.52 18.25
CA VAL A 246 -11.98 12.06 17.05
C VAL A 246 -12.82 10.83 17.40
N GLU A 247 -14.07 10.83 16.98
CA GLU A 247 -14.97 9.71 17.21
C GLU A 247 -14.63 8.56 16.27
N ILE A 248 -14.48 7.36 16.83
CA ILE A 248 -14.20 6.12 16.10
C ILE A 248 -15.37 5.18 16.34
N TYR A 249 -16.03 4.79 15.27
CA TYR A 249 -17.14 3.82 15.37
C TYR A 249 -16.59 2.41 15.57
N GLY A 250 -15.73 1.92 14.66
CA GLY A 250 -15.06 0.64 14.77
C GLY A 250 -16.01 -0.56 14.76
N LYS A 251 -17.22 -0.35 14.26
CA LYS A 251 -18.24 -1.38 14.06
C LYS A 251 -18.90 -1.14 12.71
N ARG A 252 -19.22 -2.21 12.01
CA ARG A 252 -20.13 -2.12 10.87
C ARG A 252 -21.55 -1.92 11.39
N ASN A 253 -22.40 -1.20 10.64
CA ASN A 253 -23.80 -1.04 11.00
C ASN A 253 -24.47 -2.41 11.17
N ASP A 254 -25.12 -2.64 12.31
CA ASP A 254 -25.76 -3.93 12.65
C ASP A 254 -26.81 -4.38 11.62
N ASN A 255 -27.26 -3.51 10.72
CA ASN A 255 -28.24 -3.83 9.68
C ASN A 255 -27.65 -4.60 8.49
N ASP A 256 -26.30 -4.57 8.30
CA ASP A 256 -25.59 -5.31 7.23
C ASP A 256 -24.83 -6.53 7.77
N LEU A 257 -24.90 -6.78 9.07
CA LEU A 257 -24.33 -7.94 9.74
C LEU A 257 -25.15 -9.18 9.40
N ASN A 258 -24.90 -9.75 8.23
CA ASN A 258 -25.38 -11.09 7.98
C ASN A 258 -24.47 -12.10 8.71
N MET A 259 -24.98 -13.29 8.97
CA MET A 259 -24.30 -14.37 9.70
C MET A 259 -22.95 -14.77 9.06
N LEU A 260 -22.80 -14.54 7.76
CA LEU A 260 -21.55 -14.74 7.00
C LEU A 260 -20.40 -13.83 7.49
N MET A 261 -20.66 -12.63 7.98
CA MET A 261 -19.63 -11.73 8.47
C MET A 261 -19.05 -12.21 9.81
N TYR A 262 -19.89 -12.69 10.72
CA TYR A 262 -19.41 -13.34 11.95
C TYR A 262 -18.57 -14.56 11.66
N TYR A 263 -18.97 -15.32 10.66
CA TYR A 263 -18.23 -16.50 10.23
C TYR A 263 -16.87 -16.11 9.61
N GLN A 264 -16.86 -15.07 8.82
CA GLN A 264 -15.63 -14.51 8.26
C GLN A 264 -14.64 -14.08 9.35
N ASP A 265 -15.12 -13.33 10.35
CA ASP A 265 -14.29 -12.92 11.48
C ASP A 265 -13.76 -14.12 12.27
N ALA A 266 -14.59 -15.16 12.44
CA ALA A 266 -14.17 -16.40 13.07
C ALA A 266 -13.08 -17.12 12.26
N VAL A 267 -13.24 -17.20 10.94
CA VAL A 267 -12.24 -17.78 10.03
C VAL A 267 -10.93 -17.00 10.08
N TYR A 268 -10.98 -15.68 10.06
CA TYR A 268 -9.77 -14.86 10.19
C TYR A 268 -9.06 -15.07 11.53
N ASN A 269 -9.82 -15.05 12.63
CA ASN A 269 -9.26 -15.31 13.95
C ASN A 269 -8.64 -16.71 14.07
N GLU A 270 -9.22 -17.71 13.42
CA GLU A 270 -8.67 -19.05 13.40
C GLU A 270 -7.38 -19.11 12.57
N LEU A 271 -7.32 -18.46 11.41
CA LEU A 271 -6.13 -18.39 10.58
C LEU A 271 -4.95 -17.70 11.30
N GLU A 272 -5.20 -16.60 12.01
CA GLU A 272 -4.18 -15.90 12.81
C GLU A 272 -3.61 -16.77 13.94
N ASN A 273 -4.34 -17.75 14.42
CA ASN A 273 -3.91 -18.67 15.48
C ASN A 273 -3.23 -19.95 14.96
N ILE A 274 -3.08 -20.10 13.64
CA ILE A 274 -2.38 -21.25 13.05
C ILE A 274 -0.89 -20.90 12.88
N ASP A 275 -0.03 -21.35 13.80
CA ASP A 275 1.42 -21.07 13.80
C ASP A 275 2.14 -21.39 12.46
N SER A 276 1.59 -22.27 11.65
CA SER A 276 2.17 -22.66 10.35
C SER A 276 1.82 -21.71 9.20
N ILE A 277 0.87 -20.79 9.40
CA ILE A 277 0.47 -19.79 8.41
C ILE A 277 1.09 -18.44 8.83
N PRO A 278 2.04 -17.90 8.06
CA PRO A 278 2.60 -16.59 8.38
C PRO A 278 1.52 -15.50 8.31
N ASP A 279 1.53 -14.57 9.27
CA ASP A 279 0.63 -13.38 9.25
C ASP A 279 0.69 -12.64 7.92
N SER A 280 1.88 -12.61 7.31
CA SER A 280 2.11 -12.02 6.00
C SER A 280 1.30 -12.65 4.87
N LEU A 281 1.01 -13.95 4.95
CA LEU A 281 0.20 -14.64 3.96
C LEU A 281 -1.29 -14.30 4.13
N ILE A 282 -1.74 -14.17 5.39
CA ILE A 282 -3.10 -13.73 5.72
C ILE A 282 -3.30 -12.27 5.28
N GLU A 283 -2.30 -11.42 5.48
CA GLU A 283 -2.33 -10.01 5.10
C GLU A 283 -2.23 -9.77 3.59
N SER A 284 -1.62 -10.70 2.83
CA SER A 284 -1.45 -10.55 1.37
C SER A 284 -2.72 -10.86 0.57
N GLY A 285 -3.64 -11.63 1.12
CA GLY A 285 -4.81 -12.12 0.38
C GLY A 285 -4.45 -13.21 -0.65
N GLY A 286 -5.39 -13.50 -1.53
CA GLY A 286 -5.22 -14.55 -2.56
C GLY A 286 -5.39 -15.97 -2.05
N ILE A 287 -5.69 -16.16 -0.77
CA ILE A 287 -5.87 -17.46 -0.14
C ILE A 287 -7.27 -18.01 -0.44
N LYS A 288 -7.32 -19.28 -0.79
CA LYS A 288 -8.57 -20.04 -0.86
C LYS A 288 -8.76 -20.82 0.43
N ILE A 289 -9.81 -20.50 1.16
CA ILE A 289 -10.13 -21.10 2.45
C ILE A 289 -11.35 -22.00 2.29
N TYR A 290 -11.14 -23.28 2.47
CA TYR A 290 -12.22 -24.26 2.44
C TYR A 290 -12.65 -24.51 3.88
N THR A 291 -13.93 -24.27 4.16
CA THR A 291 -14.48 -24.34 5.51
C THR A 291 -15.48 -25.46 5.66
N SER A 292 -15.90 -25.73 6.88
CA SER A 292 -16.99 -26.65 7.21
C SER A 292 -18.37 -25.99 7.26
N LEU A 293 -18.49 -24.75 6.76
CA LEU A 293 -19.76 -24.03 6.74
C LEU A 293 -20.78 -24.76 5.89
N ASN A 294 -21.93 -25.08 6.45
CA ASN A 294 -23.04 -25.71 5.73
C ASN A 294 -24.16 -24.68 5.54
N MET A 295 -24.30 -24.18 4.32
CA MET A 295 -25.30 -23.16 3.99
C MET A 295 -26.77 -23.68 4.04
N ASP A 296 -26.99 -24.97 4.08
CA ASP A 296 -28.37 -25.53 4.18
C ASP A 296 -28.89 -25.58 5.62
N ILE A 297 -28.01 -25.37 6.63
CA ILE A 297 -28.36 -25.43 8.06
C ILE A 297 -28.59 -23.99 8.63
N GLN A 298 -28.33 -22.99 7.85
CA GLN A 298 -28.58 -21.58 8.16
C GLN A 298 -29.98 -21.15 7.65
#